data_1971d955778839b3ad3ea325d3984f7d
#
_entry.id   1971d955778839b3ad3ea325d3984f7d
#
_cell.length_a   1.000
_cell.length_b   1.000
_cell.length_c   1.000
_cell.angle_alpha   90.00
_cell.angle_beta   90.00
_cell.angle_gamma   90.00
#
_symmetry.space_group_name_H-M   'P 1'
#
loop_
_entity.id
_entity.type
_entity.pdbx_description
1 polymer ?
#
loop_
_entity_poly.entity_id
_entity_poly.type
_entity_poly.pdbx_seq_one_letter_code
_entity_poly.pdbx_strand_id
1 'polypeptide(L)'
;MKTQKILICLFIGFMFWGNAQDNSKISTMDFVQILNENREEALYYFQNNWKVLREMAINRGYIHSFDVLETPASADAPFELILITTYKNKEQYDAREEHFRELIDEKGELDLMNDKKPGEFRKTLFNKEDVTHWHSLERR
;
A
#
# COMPACT_ATOMS: atom_id res chain seq x y z
N MET A 1 51.81 18.89 -52.17
CA MET A 1 51.76 18.28 -50.83
C MET A 1 50.35 18.42 -50.30
N LYS A 2 49.59 17.33 -50.30
CA LYS A 2 48.18 17.32 -49.76
C LYS A 2 48.24 16.89 -48.31
N THR A 3 47.95 17.83 -47.39
CA THR A 3 47.81 17.55 -45.99
C THR A 3 46.43 16.98 -45.72
N GLN A 4 46.37 15.68 -45.42
CA GLN A 4 45.16 15.00 -44.97
C GLN A 4 44.88 15.37 -43.50
N LYS A 5 43.76 16.08 -43.28
CA LYS A 5 43.28 16.34 -41.93
C LYS A 5 42.48 15.11 -41.45
N ILE A 6 43.04 14.38 -40.49
CA ILE A 6 42.37 13.28 -39.81
C ILE A 6 41.37 13.88 -38.81
N LEU A 7 40.09 13.73 -39.07
CA LEU A 7 39.00 14.12 -38.19
C LEU A 7 38.77 12.97 -37.19
N ILE A 8 39.29 13.10 -35.99
CA ILE A 8 39.02 12.16 -34.88
C ILE A 8 37.65 12.50 -34.33
N CYS A 9 36.63 11.73 -34.69
CA CYS A 9 35.32 11.76 -34.01
C CYS A 9 35.45 11.07 -32.68
N LEU A 10 35.50 11.85 -31.60
CA LEU A 10 35.39 11.35 -30.22
C LEU A 10 33.93 10.96 -29.97
N PHE A 11 33.62 9.66 -30.07
CA PHE A 11 32.35 9.10 -29.67
C PHE A 11 32.34 9.05 -28.14
N ILE A 12 31.80 10.10 -27.50
CA ILE A 12 31.49 10.07 -26.05
C ILE A 12 30.25 9.21 -25.89
N GLY A 13 30.47 7.92 -25.60
CA GLY A 13 29.40 7.01 -25.19
C GLY A 13 28.85 7.44 -23.84
N PHE A 14 27.72 8.13 -23.84
CA PHE A 14 26.90 8.29 -22.65
C PHE A 14 26.39 6.89 -22.26
N MET A 15 27.08 6.25 -21.33
CA MET A 15 26.51 5.11 -20.62
C MET A 15 25.39 5.65 -19.72
N PHE A 16 24.15 5.60 -20.22
CA PHE A 16 22.97 5.67 -19.38
C PHE A 16 23.00 4.42 -18.48
N TRP A 17 23.47 4.58 -17.27
CA TRP A 17 23.19 3.62 -16.23
C TRP A 17 21.71 3.75 -15.93
N GLY A 18 20.90 2.99 -16.66
CA GLY A 18 19.51 2.79 -16.32
C GLY A 18 19.49 2.07 -14.97
N ASN A 19 19.23 2.81 -13.89
CA ASN A 19 18.77 2.19 -12.67
C ASN A 19 17.45 1.48 -13.03
N ALA A 20 17.51 0.17 -13.20
CA ALA A 20 16.32 -0.66 -13.26
C ALA A 20 15.63 -0.48 -11.91
N GLN A 21 14.66 0.42 -11.85
CA GLN A 21 13.83 0.61 -10.67
C GLN A 21 13.12 -0.70 -10.43
N ASP A 22 13.36 -1.33 -9.29
CA ASP A 22 12.65 -2.53 -8.90
C ASP A 22 11.16 -2.17 -8.72
N ASN A 23 10.36 -2.51 -9.72
CA ASN A 23 8.92 -2.26 -9.77
C ASN A 23 8.12 -3.40 -9.13
N SER A 24 8.75 -4.26 -8.35
CA SER A 24 8.07 -5.30 -7.59
C SER A 24 7.12 -4.68 -6.58
N LYS A 25 5.84 -5.00 -6.70
CA LYS A 25 4.83 -4.56 -5.75
C LYS A 25 5.05 -5.21 -4.38
N ILE A 26 4.82 -4.43 -3.34
CA ILE A 26 4.90 -4.87 -1.94
C ILE A 26 3.57 -4.53 -1.29
N SER A 27 3.02 -5.44 -0.47
CA SER A 27 1.79 -5.19 0.28
C SER A 27 2.01 -5.32 1.78
N THR A 28 1.17 -4.58 2.52
CA THR A 28 0.86 -4.86 3.92
C THR A 28 -0.53 -5.46 4.01
N MET A 29 -0.74 -6.36 4.96
CA MET A 29 -2.03 -7.02 5.18
C MET A 29 -2.35 -7.02 6.67
N ASP A 30 -3.54 -6.53 7.04
CA ASP A 30 -4.07 -6.60 8.40
C ASP A 30 -5.23 -7.60 8.46
N PHE A 31 -5.19 -8.50 9.44
CA PHE A 31 -6.23 -9.50 9.69
C PHE A 31 -7.04 -9.07 10.89
N VAL A 32 -8.33 -8.75 10.67
CA VAL A 32 -9.16 -8.07 11.64
C VAL A 32 -10.35 -8.91 12.04
N GLN A 33 -10.51 -9.04 13.35
CA GLN A 33 -11.67 -9.63 13.99
C GLN A 33 -12.70 -8.54 14.33
N ILE A 34 -13.97 -8.80 14.04
CA ILE A 34 -15.11 -8.03 14.51
C ILE A 34 -15.47 -8.50 15.92
N LEU A 35 -15.64 -7.58 16.85
CA LEU A 35 -15.88 -7.88 18.24
C LEU A 35 -17.36 -7.64 18.61
N ASN A 36 -17.87 -8.46 19.54
CA ASN A 36 -19.14 -8.22 20.23
C ASN A 36 -20.32 -7.99 19.27
N GLU A 37 -20.35 -8.68 18.12
CA GLU A 37 -21.40 -8.55 17.09
C GLU A 37 -21.55 -7.12 16.52
N ASN A 38 -20.56 -6.25 16.73
CA ASN A 38 -20.54 -4.86 16.25
C ASN A 38 -20.08 -4.74 14.79
N ARG A 39 -20.70 -5.55 13.91
CA ARG A 39 -20.33 -5.57 12.49
C ARG A 39 -20.59 -4.23 11.81
N GLU A 40 -21.71 -3.59 12.09
CA GLU A 40 -22.09 -2.33 11.45
C GLU A 40 -21.10 -1.22 11.83
N GLU A 41 -20.74 -1.10 13.10
CA GLU A 41 -19.75 -0.13 13.57
C GLU A 41 -18.37 -0.37 12.95
N ALA A 42 -17.96 -1.65 12.86
CA ALA A 42 -16.68 -2.02 12.26
C ALA A 42 -16.64 -1.64 10.78
N LEU A 43 -17.66 -2.01 9.99
CA LEU A 43 -17.72 -1.68 8.58
C LEU A 43 -17.80 -0.17 8.34
N TYR A 44 -18.61 0.55 9.13
CA TYR A 44 -18.67 2.01 9.09
C TYR A 44 -17.30 2.64 9.33
N TYR A 45 -16.58 2.18 10.36
CA TYR A 45 -15.23 2.66 10.68
C TYR A 45 -14.26 2.47 9.52
N PHE A 46 -14.20 1.27 8.94
CA PHE A 46 -13.28 1.01 7.84
C PHE A 46 -13.64 1.82 6.59
N GLN A 47 -14.92 2.02 6.32
CA GLN A 47 -15.40 2.78 5.16
C GLN A 47 -15.12 4.28 5.29
N ASN A 48 -15.30 4.86 6.49
CA ASN A 48 -15.23 6.31 6.70
C ASN A 48 -13.87 6.79 7.25
N ASN A 49 -12.99 5.89 7.63
CA ASN A 49 -11.65 6.25 8.12
C ASN A 49 -10.54 5.55 7.33
N TRP A 50 -10.46 4.23 7.41
CA TRP A 50 -9.38 3.48 6.78
C TRP A 50 -9.36 3.64 5.25
N LYS A 51 -10.52 3.45 4.62
CA LYS A 51 -10.68 3.61 3.16
C LYS A 51 -10.39 5.04 2.72
N VAL A 52 -10.91 6.04 3.45
CA VAL A 52 -10.69 7.46 3.13
C VAL A 52 -9.20 7.79 3.09
N LEU A 53 -8.41 7.34 4.09
CA LEU A 53 -6.96 7.52 4.09
C LEU A 53 -6.28 6.86 2.88
N ARG A 54 -6.76 5.69 2.43
CA ARG A 54 -6.21 5.01 1.23
C ARG A 54 -6.57 5.71 -0.05
N GLU A 55 -7.77 6.26 -0.17
CA GLU A 55 -8.18 7.10 -1.31
C GLU A 55 -7.33 8.38 -1.38
N MET A 56 -7.08 9.04 -0.26
CA MET A 56 -6.15 10.16 -0.18
C MET A 56 -4.74 9.75 -0.61
N ALA A 57 -4.26 8.59 -0.14
CA ALA A 57 -2.94 8.06 -0.48
C ALA A 57 -2.80 7.74 -1.97
N ILE A 58 -3.83 7.20 -2.62
CA ILE A 58 -3.85 6.99 -4.08
C ILE A 58 -3.75 8.32 -4.81
N ASN A 59 -4.55 9.30 -4.41
CA ASN A 59 -4.58 10.63 -5.04
C ASN A 59 -3.23 11.36 -4.93
N ARG A 60 -2.45 11.09 -3.88
CA ARG A 60 -1.10 11.61 -3.68
C ARG A 60 0.00 10.76 -4.32
N GLY A 61 -0.34 9.58 -4.85
CA GLY A 61 0.64 8.64 -5.39
C GLY A 61 1.49 7.95 -4.33
N TYR A 62 1.00 7.88 -3.08
CA TYR A 62 1.69 7.24 -1.95
C TYR A 62 1.51 5.73 -1.92
N ILE A 63 0.43 5.23 -2.50
CA ILE A 63 0.16 3.79 -2.67
C ILE A 63 -0.30 3.49 -4.10
N HIS A 64 -0.23 2.22 -4.48
CA HIS A 64 -0.71 1.74 -5.77
C HIS A 64 -2.21 1.41 -5.74
N SER A 65 -2.62 0.63 -4.75
CA SER A 65 -4.01 0.18 -4.57
C SER A 65 -4.28 -0.25 -3.13
N PHE A 66 -5.53 -0.49 -2.82
CA PHE A 66 -5.95 -1.14 -1.58
C PHE A 66 -7.14 -2.07 -1.85
N ASP A 67 -7.32 -3.05 -0.98
CA ASP A 67 -8.45 -3.97 -0.99
C ASP A 67 -8.96 -4.19 0.44
N VAL A 68 -10.26 -4.39 0.56
CA VAL A 68 -10.92 -4.89 1.77
C VAL A 68 -11.61 -6.20 1.39
N LEU A 69 -11.15 -7.29 1.95
CA LEU A 69 -11.74 -8.61 1.73
C LEU A 69 -12.51 -9.04 2.96
N GLU A 70 -13.68 -9.63 2.74
CA GLU A 70 -14.50 -10.23 3.79
C GLU A 70 -14.45 -11.75 3.67
N THR A 71 -14.40 -12.43 4.80
CA THR A 71 -14.41 -13.89 4.89
C THR A 71 -15.16 -14.33 6.14
N PRO A 72 -15.83 -15.49 6.12
CA PRO A 72 -16.39 -16.06 7.36
C PRO A 72 -15.26 -16.39 8.35
N ALA A 73 -15.43 -16.03 9.62
CA ALA A 73 -14.54 -16.46 10.68
C ALA A 73 -14.64 -17.97 10.93
N SER A 74 -13.54 -18.58 11.34
CA SER A 74 -13.48 -19.96 11.79
C SER A 74 -12.66 -20.08 13.08
N ALA A 75 -12.69 -21.26 13.72
CA ALA A 75 -11.93 -21.49 14.94
C ALA A 75 -10.41 -21.28 14.73
N ASP A 76 -9.89 -21.69 13.57
CA ASP A 76 -8.45 -21.56 13.24
C ASP A 76 -8.10 -20.21 12.61
N ALA A 77 -9.08 -19.45 12.12
CA ALA A 77 -8.92 -18.15 11.48
C ALA A 77 -10.04 -17.20 11.93
N PRO A 78 -9.98 -16.67 13.17
CA PRO A 78 -11.08 -15.91 13.78
C PRO A 78 -11.10 -14.43 13.33
N PHE A 79 -10.87 -14.16 12.06
CA PHE A 79 -10.97 -12.84 11.45
C PHE A 79 -12.03 -12.83 10.34
N GLU A 80 -12.70 -11.71 10.17
CA GLU A 80 -13.70 -11.50 9.13
C GLU A 80 -13.25 -10.55 8.04
N LEU A 81 -12.23 -9.71 8.31
CA LEU A 81 -11.74 -8.73 7.36
C LEU A 81 -10.24 -8.92 7.13
N ILE A 82 -9.82 -8.77 5.87
CA ILE A 82 -8.43 -8.66 5.47
C ILE A 82 -8.29 -7.33 4.74
N LEU A 83 -7.47 -6.44 5.30
CA LEU A 83 -7.20 -5.12 4.75
C LEU A 83 -5.85 -5.15 4.06
N ILE A 84 -5.80 -4.82 2.78
CA ILE A 84 -4.58 -4.88 1.99
C ILE A 84 -4.24 -3.47 1.51
N THR A 85 -3.01 -3.04 1.71
CA THR A 85 -2.46 -1.84 1.09
C THR A 85 -1.27 -2.25 0.22
N THR A 86 -1.33 -1.93 -1.07
CA THR A 86 -0.29 -2.29 -2.04
C THR A 86 0.49 -1.07 -2.48
N TYR A 87 1.80 -1.15 -2.41
CA TYR A 87 2.77 -0.15 -2.84
C TYR A 87 3.35 -0.56 -4.18
N LYS A 88 3.58 0.40 -5.05
CA LYS A 88 4.10 0.19 -6.40
C LYS A 88 5.52 -0.41 -6.41
N ASN A 89 6.33 -0.01 -5.44
CA ASN A 89 7.72 -0.39 -5.31
C ASN A 89 8.21 -0.18 -3.86
N LYS A 90 9.47 -0.53 -3.62
CA LYS A 90 10.10 -0.39 -2.31
C LYS A 90 10.18 1.06 -1.83
N GLU A 91 10.36 2.02 -2.70
CA GLU A 91 10.42 3.45 -2.34
C GLU A 91 9.12 3.94 -1.71
N GLN A 92 7.96 3.64 -2.35
CA GLN A 92 6.65 3.95 -1.76
C GLN A 92 6.44 3.22 -0.42
N TYR A 93 6.85 1.94 -0.36
CA TYR A 93 6.72 1.13 0.84
C TYR A 93 7.54 1.68 2.01
N ASP A 94 8.79 2.05 1.78
CA ASP A 94 9.68 2.59 2.82
C ASP A 94 9.21 3.95 3.36
N ALA A 95 8.57 4.77 2.52
CA ALA A 95 8.02 6.08 2.91
C ALA A 95 6.62 6.00 3.58
N ARG A 96 6.03 4.80 3.73
CA ARG A 96 4.63 4.62 4.15
C ARG A 96 4.29 5.27 5.49
N GLU A 97 5.18 5.14 6.47
CA GLU A 97 4.92 5.65 7.82
C GLU A 97 4.81 7.18 7.83
N GLU A 98 5.69 7.87 7.10
CA GLU A 98 5.68 9.32 6.96
C GLU A 98 4.43 9.78 6.21
N HIS A 99 4.16 9.16 5.06
CA HIS A 99 3.00 9.47 4.23
C HIS A 99 1.67 9.29 4.98
N PHE A 100 1.48 8.17 5.69
CA PHE A 100 0.24 7.96 6.43
C PHE A 100 0.12 8.85 7.67
N ARG A 101 1.22 9.25 8.31
CA ARG A 101 1.18 10.24 9.39
C ARG A 101 0.65 11.58 8.86
N GLU A 102 1.17 12.06 7.73
CA GLU A 102 0.69 13.28 7.06
C GLU A 102 -0.82 13.21 6.77
N LEU A 103 -1.28 12.09 6.19
CA LEU A 103 -2.69 11.91 5.84
C LEU A 103 -3.61 11.81 7.06
N ILE A 104 -3.15 11.19 8.14
CA ILE A 104 -3.90 11.12 9.41
C ILE A 104 -4.05 12.52 10.01
N ASP A 105 -2.99 13.30 10.02
CA ASP A 105 -3.02 14.68 10.52
C ASP A 105 -3.95 15.56 9.67
N GLU A 106 -3.94 15.39 8.36
CA GLU A 106 -4.83 16.10 7.42
C GLU A 106 -6.30 15.70 7.59
N LYS A 107 -6.58 14.39 7.70
CA LYS A 107 -7.94 13.89 7.90
C LYS A 107 -8.52 14.34 9.23
N GLY A 108 -7.72 14.40 10.27
CA GLY A 108 -8.12 14.78 11.62
C GLY A 108 -8.88 13.67 12.36
N GLU A 109 -9.97 14.03 13.02
CA GLU A 109 -10.71 13.14 13.92
C GLU A 109 -11.32 11.91 13.22
N LEU A 110 -11.52 10.85 14.01
CA LEU A 110 -12.23 9.66 13.53
C LEU A 110 -13.71 9.93 13.32
N ASP A 111 -14.22 9.45 12.20
CA ASP A 111 -15.66 9.39 11.94
C ASP A 111 -16.20 8.06 12.49
N LEU A 112 -17.01 8.13 13.54
CA LEU A 112 -17.58 6.99 14.23
C LEU A 112 -19.09 6.97 14.09
N MET A 113 -19.68 5.79 13.92
CA MET A 113 -21.12 5.61 13.77
C MET A 113 -21.90 6.01 15.03
N ASN A 114 -21.29 5.80 16.19
CA ASN A 114 -21.87 6.07 17.52
C ASN A 114 -20.74 6.30 18.53
N ASP A 115 -21.06 6.31 19.82
CA ASP A 115 -20.11 6.59 20.92
C ASP A 115 -19.10 5.45 21.19
N LYS A 116 -19.25 4.30 20.53
CA LYS A 116 -18.32 3.17 20.68
C LYS A 116 -16.95 3.51 20.09
N LYS A 117 -15.91 3.15 20.84
CA LYS A 117 -14.52 3.33 20.40
C LYS A 117 -14.06 2.14 19.54
N PRO A 118 -13.06 2.33 18.65
CA PRO A 118 -12.59 1.27 17.76
C PRO A 118 -12.25 -0.06 18.45
N GLY A 119 -11.66 -0.03 19.64
CA GLY A 119 -11.35 -1.24 20.40
C GLY A 119 -12.54 -2.04 20.91
N GLU A 120 -13.76 -1.49 20.87
CA GLU A 120 -14.99 -2.17 21.30
C GLU A 120 -15.63 -2.99 20.18
N PHE A 121 -15.33 -2.67 18.90
CA PHE A 121 -15.95 -3.33 17.75
C PHE A 121 -14.96 -4.00 16.79
N ARG A 122 -13.66 -3.76 16.92
CA ARG A 122 -12.63 -4.39 16.09
C ARG A 122 -11.33 -4.66 16.82
N LYS A 123 -10.61 -5.69 16.38
CA LYS A 123 -9.26 -6.01 16.81
C LYS A 123 -8.43 -6.51 15.64
N THR A 124 -7.29 -5.91 15.40
CA THR A 124 -6.29 -6.50 14.51
C THR A 124 -5.61 -7.64 15.24
N LEU A 125 -5.77 -8.86 14.73
CA LEU A 125 -5.21 -10.06 15.33
C LEU A 125 -3.72 -10.17 15.05
N PHE A 126 -3.34 -9.92 13.81
CA PHE A 126 -1.96 -9.87 13.34
C PHE A 126 -1.89 -9.10 12.03
N ASN A 127 -0.67 -8.74 11.63
CA ASN A 127 -0.38 -8.13 10.35
C ASN A 127 0.72 -8.91 9.62
N LYS A 128 0.81 -8.71 8.33
CA LYS A 128 1.91 -9.14 7.47
C LYS A 128 2.45 -7.95 6.71
N GLU A 129 3.73 -7.78 6.76
CA GLU A 129 4.48 -6.76 6.03
C GLU A 129 5.38 -7.42 4.99
N ASP A 130 5.97 -6.64 4.09
CA ASP A 130 6.86 -7.11 3.03
C ASP A 130 6.28 -8.25 2.17
N VAL A 131 4.95 -8.27 1.97
CA VAL A 131 4.30 -9.28 1.14
C VAL A 131 4.59 -8.99 -0.32
N THR A 132 5.39 -9.82 -0.95
CA THR A 132 5.79 -9.68 -2.35
C THR A 132 4.77 -10.32 -3.30
N HIS A 133 4.64 -9.76 -4.50
CA HIS A 133 3.70 -10.23 -5.50
C HIS A 133 4.38 -11.10 -6.54
N TRP A 134 3.78 -12.27 -6.81
CA TRP A 134 4.17 -13.14 -7.92
C TRP A 134 3.07 -13.06 -8.98
N HIS A 135 3.42 -12.60 -10.18
CA HIS A 135 2.46 -12.48 -11.27
C HIS A 135 2.43 -13.74 -12.12
N SER A 136 1.28 -14.41 -12.16
CA SER A 136 1.08 -15.63 -12.97
C SER A 136 0.94 -15.35 -14.47
N LEU A 137 0.85 -14.09 -14.89
CA LEU A 137 0.53 -13.70 -16.27
C LEU A 137 1.72 -13.26 -17.11
N GLU A 138 2.93 -13.26 -16.59
CA GLU A 138 4.12 -13.03 -17.41
C GLU A 138 4.66 -14.33 -17.99
N ARG A 139 3.84 -14.98 -18.84
CA ARG A 139 4.39 -15.89 -19.86
C ARG A 139 4.79 -15.05 -21.06
N ARG A 140 6.05 -14.77 -21.16
CA ARG A 140 6.67 -14.32 -22.42
C ARG A 140 6.84 -15.51 -23.32
#